data_53ca4c6f75ab3ff2fb880b411b2ee99d
#
_entry.id   53ca4c6f75ab3ff2fb880b411b2ee99d
#
_cell.length_a   1.000
_cell.length_b   1.000
_cell.length_c   1.000
_cell.angle_alpha   90.00
_cell.angle_beta   90.00
_cell.angle_gamma   90.00
#
_symmetry.space_group_name_H-M   'P 1'
#
loop_
_entity.id
_entity.type
_entity.pdbx_description
1 polymer ?
#
loop_
_entity_poly.entity_id
_entity_poly.type
_entity_poly.pdbx_seq_one_letter_code
_entity_poly.pdbx_strand_id
1 'polypeptide(L)'
;MQPLFLRKTMLRISLTVFFLFVSFLYSFTGLGEGASAVPEVKSMAKPDRCAELFREMQLEGEVNYTAFRQAVTGYYRIAQRKKEILTLIDFSKPSTEKRLYVFDMKEKKMLFSSVVAHGKNSGGVYATSFSNEYGSYKSSLGFYLTASTYQGKNGYSLILDGLEKGINDRARERAIVVHGAAYADPSVIRAGGRLGRSFGCPAVPQKLSRPLIDTIKGGSVMYIYAATPEYLA
;
A
#
# COMPACT_ATOMS: atom_id res chain seq x y z
N MET A 1 59.55 -28.31 6.08
CA MET A 1 60.18 -27.93 7.39
C MET A 1 59.00 -27.41 8.25
N GLN A 2 58.53 -28.25 9.17
CA GLN A 2 57.86 -27.86 10.42
C GLN A 2 58.96 -27.46 11.42
N PRO A 3 58.69 -26.84 12.57
CA PRO A 3 57.59 -27.01 13.52
C PRO A 3 57.15 -25.67 14.17
N LEU A 4 56.29 -25.49 15.15
CA LEU A 4 56.09 -26.13 16.46
C LEU A 4 54.85 -25.55 17.16
N PHE A 5 54.01 -26.42 17.68
CA PHE A 5 53.26 -26.42 18.93
C PHE A 5 53.42 -25.23 19.90
N LEU A 6 52.27 -24.73 20.39
CA LEU A 6 52.07 -24.61 21.85
C LEU A 6 50.59 -24.69 22.27
N ARG A 7 50.28 -25.72 23.08
CA ARG A 7 49.09 -25.93 23.92
C ARG A 7 49.12 -24.95 25.10
N LYS A 8 47.95 -24.43 25.49
CA LYS A 8 47.64 -24.12 26.90
C LYS A 8 46.14 -24.26 27.10
N THR A 9 45.73 -25.37 27.63
CA THR A 9 45.27 -25.72 29.00
C THR A 9 44.05 -24.92 29.51
N MET A 10 43.02 -25.69 29.68
CA MET A 10 41.79 -25.42 30.42
C MET A 10 42.03 -24.94 31.86
N LEU A 11 41.21 -24.01 32.31
CA LEU A 11 40.96 -23.89 33.75
C LEU A 11 39.45 -23.77 33.96
N ARG A 12 38.86 -24.86 34.43
CA ARG A 12 37.51 -24.92 34.99
C ARG A 12 37.56 -24.32 36.38
N ILE A 13 36.71 -23.31 36.63
CA ILE A 13 36.40 -22.89 38.01
C ILE A 13 34.90 -23.15 38.22
N SER A 14 34.65 -24.20 39.00
CA SER A 14 33.39 -24.51 39.62
C SER A 14 33.22 -23.63 40.87
N LEU A 15 32.15 -22.86 40.93
CA LEU A 15 31.82 -22.17 42.18
C LEU A 15 30.39 -22.57 42.60
N THR A 16 30.34 -23.53 43.50
CA THR A 16 29.18 -23.89 44.31
C THR A 16 28.94 -22.78 45.32
N VAL A 17 27.82 -22.08 45.26
CA VAL A 17 27.43 -21.16 46.32
C VAL A 17 26.26 -21.74 47.08
N PHE A 18 26.50 -21.84 48.36
CA PHE A 18 25.77 -22.34 49.46
C PHE A 18 24.47 -21.60 49.71
N PHE A 19 23.38 -22.37 49.86
CA PHE A 19 22.10 -21.88 50.34
C PHE A 19 22.15 -21.76 51.87
N LEU A 20 21.92 -20.57 52.41
CA LEU A 20 21.55 -20.37 53.80
C LEU A 20 20.08 -19.95 53.87
N PHE A 21 19.27 -20.86 54.39
CA PHE A 21 17.91 -20.64 54.86
C PHE A 21 17.95 -19.80 56.13
N VAL A 22 17.27 -18.68 56.17
CA VAL A 22 16.85 -18.04 57.40
C VAL A 22 15.35 -17.88 57.34
N SER A 23 14.70 -18.77 58.11
CA SER A 23 13.26 -18.70 58.40
C SER A 23 13.03 -17.60 59.45
N PHE A 24 12.27 -16.57 59.06
CA PHE A 24 11.75 -15.63 60.05
C PHE A 24 10.22 -15.68 60.01
N LEU A 25 9.65 -16.40 60.95
CA LEU A 25 8.22 -16.41 61.26
C LEU A 25 7.85 -15.09 61.91
N TYR A 26 7.03 -14.30 61.23
CA TYR A 26 6.20 -13.31 61.90
C TYR A 26 4.73 -13.60 61.58
N SER A 27 4.05 -14.14 62.59
CA SER A 27 2.59 -14.12 62.64
C SER A 27 2.14 -12.69 62.92
N PHE A 28 1.39 -12.12 62.00
CA PHE A 28 0.58 -10.94 62.29
C PHE A 28 -0.85 -11.22 61.85
N THR A 29 -1.71 -11.45 62.84
CA THR A 29 -3.16 -11.46 62.69
C THR A 29 -3.65 -10.01 62.67
N GLY A 30 -4.40 -9.65 61.68
CA GLY A 30 -5.03 -8.31 61.64
C GLY A 30 -5.90 -8.15 60.41
N LEU A 31 -7.14 -8.39 60.57
CA LEU A 31 -8.38 -7.87 59.96
C LEU A 31 -8.22 -6.70 59.00
N GLY A 32 -8.99 -6.78 57.89
CA GLY A 32 -9.51 -5.58 57.26
C GLY A 32 -9.34 -5.51 55.74
N GLU A 33 -10.29 -6.04 55.05
CA GLU A 33 -11.04 -5.46 53.95
C GLU A 33 -10.38 -4.36 53.10
N GLY A 34 -10.46 -4.54 51.82
CA GLY A 34 -10.27 -3.48 50.87
C GLY A 34 -9.48 -3.90 49.62
N ALA A 35 -9.97 -4.92 48.91
CA ALA A 35 -9.57 -5.06 47.51
C ALA A 35 -10.13 -3.87 46.74
N SER A 36 -9.39 -2.76 46.79
CA SER A 36 -9.60 -1.65 45.85
C SER A 36 -9.27 -2.18 44.44
N ALA A 37 -10.31 -2.59 43.73
CA ALA A 37 -10.23 -2.81 42.30
C ALA A 37 -9.85 -1.47 41.70
N VAL A 38 -8.57 -1.34 41.31
CA VAL A 38 -8.12 -0.24 40.46
C VAL A 38 -8.96 -0.38 39.17
N PRO A 39 -9.81 0.60 38.82
CA PRO A 39 -10.53 0.52 37.60
C PRO A 39 -9.48 0.52 36.49
N GLU A 40 -9.45 -0.57 35.71
CA GLU A 40 -8.71 -0.66 34.47
C GLU A 40 -9.24 0.47 33.56
N VAL A 41 -8.52 1.59 33.54
CA VAL A 41 -8.77 2.68 32.61
C VAL A 41 -8.46 2.10 31.26
N LYS A 42 -9.48 1.50 30.63
CA LYS A 42 -9.49 1.20 29.20
C LYS A 42 -9.21 2.53 28.52
N SER A 43 -7.94 2.76 28.19
CA SER A 43 -7.54 3.83 27.31
C SER A 43 -8.35 3.64 26.02
N MET A 44 -9.43 4.38 25.88
CA MET A 44 -10.17 4.47 24.63
C MET A 44 -9.25 5.19 23.64
N ALA A 45 -8.38 4.41 23.00
CA ALA A 45 -7.61 4.90 21.85
C ALA A 45 -8.60 5.59 20.92
N LYS A 46 -8.27 6.83 20.50
CA LYS A 46 -9.09 7.55 19.52
C LYS A 46 -9.39 6.60 18.35
N PRO A 47 -10.67 6.43 17.98
CA PRO A 47 -11.03 5.52 16.91
C PRO A 47 -10.22 5.85 15.66
N ASP A 48 -9.59 4.84 15.06
CA ASP A 48 -8.90 4.99 13.79
C ASP A 48 -9.95 5.25 12.70
N ARG A 49 -10.10 6.52 12.35
CA ARG A 49 -11.07 6.96 11.31
C ARG A 49 -10.91 6.23 9.99
N CYS A 50 -9.70 5.79 9.65
CA CYS A 50 -9.48 5.00 8.44
C CYS A 50 -10.06 3.60 8.60
N ALA A 51 -9.93 2.98 9.78
CA ALA A 51 -10.51 1.67 10.05
C ALA A 51 -12.04 1.71 10.10
N GLU A 52 -12.63 2.79 10.64
CA GLU A 52 -14.07 3.01 10.60
C GLU A 52 -14.58 3.14 9.17
N LEU A 53 -13.93 4.00 8.37
CA LEU A 53 -14.27 4.21 6.97
C LEU A 53 -14.14 2.91 6.14
N PHE A 54 -13.09 2.12 6.39
CA PHE A 54 -12.85 0.84 5.73
C PHE A 54 -14.00 -0.15 5.97
N ARG A 55 -14.45 -0.26 7.23
CA ARG A 55 -15.59 -1.10 7.61
C ARG A 55 -16.92 -0.56 7.07
N GLU A 56 -17.15 0.76 7.15
CA GLU A 56 -18.36 1.40 6.63
C GLU A 56 -18.53 1.16 5.11
N MET A 57 -17.43 1.21 4.37
CA MET A 57 -17.38 0.91 2.95
C MET A 57 -17.39 -0.60 2.62
N GLN A 58 -17.37 -1.48 3.62
CA GLN A 58 -17.38 -2.95 3.47
C GLN A 58 -16.25 -3.47 2.58
N LEU A 59 -15.01 -3.01 2.84
CA LEU A 59 -13.84 -3.29 1.99
C LEU A 59 -13.05 -4.52 2.42
N GLU A 60 -13.44 -5.17 3.51
CA GLU A 60 -12.78 -6.36 4.05
C GLU A 60 -12.75 -7.50 3.02
N GLY A 61 -11.59 -8.14 2.90
CA GLY A 61 -11.38 -9.25 1.96
C GLY A 61 -11.16 -8.83 0.50
N GLU A 62 -11.52 -7.61 0.09
CA GLU A 62 -11.32 -7.12 -1.27
C GLU A 62 -10.14 -6.13 -1.37
N VAL A 63 -10.03 -5.19 -0.46
CA VAL A 63 -9.05 -4.10 -0.48
C VAL A 63 -7.99 -4.29 0.60
N ASN A 64 -6.73 -4.09 0.27
CA ASN A 64 -5.63 -4.10 1.24
C ASN A 64 -5.76 -2.89 2.17
N TYR A 65 -5.96 -3.14 3.47
CA TYR A 65 -6.14 -2.08 4.47
C TYR A 65 -4.94 -1.13 4.56
N THR A 66 -3.70 -1.64 4.46
CA THR A 66 -2.50 -0.78 4.50
C THR A 66 -2.46 0.19 3.33
N ALA A 67 -2.73 -0.30 2.11
CA ALA A 67 -2.81 0.54 0.91
C ALA A 67 -3.95 1.56 1.01
N PHE A 68 -5.12 1.15 1.48
CA PHE A 68 -6.28 2.03 1.69
C PHE A 68 -5.99 3.13 2.72
N ARG A 69 -5.41 2.77 3.88
CA ARG A 69 -5.06 3.73 4.93
C ARG A 69 -4.09 4.78 4.44
N GLN A 70 -3.07 4.40 3.68
CA GLN A 70 -2.12 5.34 3.08
C GLN A 70 -2.81 6.24 2.06
N ALA A 71 -3.64 5.66 1.16
CA ALA A 71 -4.40 6.40 0.16
C ALA A 71 -5.31 7.46 0.81
N VAL A 72 -6.08 7.09 1.83
CA VAL A 72 -7.00 7.97 2.57
C VAL A 72 -6.23 9.06 3.32
N THR A 73 -5.11 8.71 3.96
CA THR A 73 -4.27 9.68 4.67
C THR A 73 -3.74 10.75 3.72
N GLY A 74 -3.21 10.36 2.56
CA GLY A 74 -2.73 11.28 1.54
C GLY A 74 -3.86 12.07 0.89
N TYR A 75 -5.00 11.44 0.61
CA TYR A 75 -6.18 12.11 0.05
C TYR A 75 -6.59 13.33 0.87
N TYR A 76 -6.66 13.21 2.21
CA TYR A 76 -7.03 14.34 3.06
C TYR A 76 -5.96 15.43 3.16
N ARG A 77 -4.70 15.12 2.90
CA ARG A 77 -3.58 16.09 2.88
C ARG A 77 -3.49 16.88 1.58
N ILE A 78 -3.99 16.34 0.46
CA ILE A 78 -3.91 16.99 -0.85
C ILE A 78 -5.02 18.04 -0.95
N ALA A 79 -4.67 19.30 -0.69
CA ALA A 79 -5.61 20.44 -0.73
C ALA A 79 -6.05 20.81 -2.16
N GLN A 80 -5.24 20.47 -3.18
CA GLN A 80 -5.51 20.79 -4.59
C GLN A 80 -6.60 19.93 -5.23
N ARG A 81 -7.11 18.90 -4.52
CA ARG A 81 -8.18 18.07 -5.04
C ARG A 81 -9.46 18.89 -5.26
N LYS A 82 -10.14 18.62 -6.37
CA LYS A 82 -11.39 19.30 -6.77
C LYS A 82 -12.61 18.36 -6.72
N LYS A 83 -12.38 17.07 -6.50
CA LYS A 83 -13.40 16.05 -6.44
C LYS A 83 -13.22 15.18 -5.21
N GLU A 84 -14.32 14.74 -4.64
CA GLU A 84 -14.34 13.82 -3.51
C GLU A 84 -14.28 12.36 -3.98
N ILE A 85 -13.36 12.11 -4.92
CA ILE A 85 -13.09 10.80 -5.51
C ILE A 85 -11.64 10.43 -5.22
N LEU A 86 -11.44 9.20 -4.73
CA LEU A 86 -10.14 8.60 -4.52
C LEU A 86 -10.01 7.35 -5.38
N THR A 87 -8.95 7.27 -6.18
CA THR A 87 -8.58 6.06 -6.91
C THR A 87 -7.38 5.42 -6.21
N LEU A 88 -7.47 4.13 -5.88
CA LEU A 88 -6.38 3.33 -5.37
C LEU A 88 -5.99 2.27 -6.39
N ILE A 89 -4.71 2.21 -6.74
CA ILE A 89 -4.12 1.09 -7.49
C ILE A 89 -3.15 0.38 -6.55
N ASP A 90 -3.40 -0.90 -6.29
CA ASP A 90 -2.59 -1.73 -5.41
C ASP A 90 -1.71 -2.71 -6.22
N PHE A 91 -0.49 -2.30 -6.51
CA PHE A 91 0.48 -3.12 -7.23
C PHE A 91 1.16 -4.20 -6.36
N SER A 92 0.85 -4.28 -5.07
CA SER A 92 1.24 -5.44 -4.26
C SER A 92 0.47 -6.70 -4.66
N LYS A 93 -0.69 -6.53 -5.31
CA LYS A 93 -1.48 -7.62 -5.89
C LYS A 93 -1.01 -7.98 -7.32
N PRO A 94 -1.20 -9.25 -7.75
CA PRO A 94 -0.88 -9.66 -9.11
C PRO A 94 -1.82 -9.00 -10.14
N SER A 95 -1.40 -8.94 -11.41
CA SER A 95 -2.21 -8.39 -12.50
C SER A 95 -3.45 -9.21 -12.84
N THR A 96 -3.54 -10.41 -12.30
CA THR A 96 -4.67 -11.34 -12.45
C THR A 96 -5.84 -11.04 -11.52
N GLU A 97 -5.63 -10.18 -10.53
CA GLU A 97 -6.64 -9.80 -9.54
C GLU A 97 -7.12 -8.36 -9.74
N LYS A 98 -8.30 -8.08 -9.20
CA LYS A 98 -8.77 -6.71 -9.04
C LYS A 98 -7.84 -5.98 -8.09
N ARG A 99 -7.26 -4.88 -8.57
CA ARG A 99 -6.27 -4.08 -7.86
C ARG A 99 -6.34 -2.58 -8.19
N LEU A 100 -7.37 -2.17 -8.90
CA LEU A 100 -7.79 -0.78 -9.08
C LEU A 100 -9.16 -0.63 -8.46
N TYR A 101 -9.30 0.37 -7.59
CA TYR A 101 -10.52 0.70 -6.88
C TYR A 101 -10.77 2.20 -6.97
N VAL A 102 -12.02 2.58 -7.17
CA VAL A 102 -12.45 3.98 -7.16
C VAL A 102 -13.50 4.16 -6.09
N PHE A 103 -13.27 5.11 -5.18
CA PHE A 103 -14.13 5.40 -4.05
C PHE A 103 -14.75 6.80 -4.19
N ASP A 104 -16.05 6.89 -3.94
CA ASP A 104 -16.72 8.13 -3.60
C ASP A 104 -16.51 8.38 -2.10
N MET A 105 -15.69 9.39 -1.78
CA MET A 105 -15.31 9.69 -0.41
C MET A 105 -16.41 10.45 0.36
N LYS A 106 -17.35 11.07 -0.37
CA LYS A 106 -18.52 11.74 0.20
C LYS A 106 -19.60 10.73 0.56
N GLU A 107 -19.95 9.88 -0.41
CA GLU A 107 -21.00 8.86 -0.24
C GLU A 107 -20.46 7.58 0.44
N LYS A 108 -19.15 7.51 0.71
CA LYS A 108 -18.46 6.40 1.36
C LYS A 108 -18.77 5.05 0.72
N LYS A 109 -18.61 4.97 -0.60
CA LYS A 109 -18.88 3.74 -1.36
C LYS A 109 -17.84 3.50 -2.44
N MET A 110 -17.63 2.25 -2.79
CA MET A 110 -16.81 1.85 -3.94
C MET A 110 -17.65 1.99 -5.22
N LEU A 111 -17.12 2.75 -6.18
CA LEU A 111 -17.75 2.96 -7.49
C LEU A 111 -17.27 1.95 -8.53
N PHE A 112 -15.97 1.62 -8.50
CA PHE A 112 -15.36 0.68 -9.43
C PHE A 112 -14.35 -0.21 -8.73
N SER A 113 -14.28 -1.47 -9.18
CA SER A 113 -13.28 -2.45 -8.81
C SER A 113 -12.87 -3.21 -10.08
N SER A 114 -11.56 -3.18 -10.45
CA SER A 114 -11.08 -3.73 -11.71
C SER A 114 -9.66 -4.23 -11.66
N VAL A 115 -9.30 -5.02 -12.65
CA VAL A 115 -7.90 -5.27 -13.01
C VAL A 115 -7.31 -4.02 -13.66
N VAL A 116 -5.98 -3.87 -13.58
CA VAL A 116 -5.23 -2.79 -14.23
C VAL A 116 -3.84 -3.29 -14.61
N ALA A 117 -3.38 -2.98 -15.82
CA ALA A 117 -2.04 -3.31 -16.29
C ALA A 117 -1.02 -2.28 -15.80
N HIS A 118 0.22 -2.74 -15.59
CA HIS A 118 1.39 -1.94 -15.23
C HIS A 118 2.40 -1.87 -16.41
N GLY A 119 3.47 -1.11 -16.23
CA GLY A 119 4.54 -0.94 -17.21
C GLY A 119 5.33 -2.23 -17.46
N LYS A 120 5.74 -2.45 -18.72
CA LYS A 120 6.40 -3.72 -19.13
C LYS A 120 7.69 -4.02 -18.38
N ASN A 121 8.41 -2.98 -17.99
CA ASN A 121 9.65 -3.12 -17.22
C ASN A 121 9.43 -3.05 -15.70
N SER A 122 8.16 -2.92 -15.25
CA SER A 122 7.85 -3.03 -13.81
C SER A 122 7.78 -4.46 -13.33
N GLY A 123 7.59 -5.45 -14.20
CA GLY A 123 7.55 -6.86 -13.82
C GLY A 123 6.66 -7.72 -14.73
N GLY A 124 6.41 -8.94 -14.31
CA GLY A 124 5.59 -9.93 -15.00
C GLY A 124 4.14 -9.94 -14.55
N VAL A 125 3.79 -10.89 -13.70
CA VAL A 125 2.48 -10.99 -13.04
C VAL A 125 2.37 -9.91 -11.97
N TYR A 126 3.43 -9.71 -11.19
CA TYR A 126 3.55 -8.67 -10.17
C TYR A 126 4.34 -7.48 -10.71
N ALA A 127 4.03 -6.29 -10.23
CA ALA A 127 4.85 -5.10 -10.43
C ALA A 127 5.82 -4.97 -9.23
N THR A 128 7.10 -5.13 -9.49
CA THR A 128 8.17 -5.17 -8.47
C THR A 128 9.24 -4.11 -8.67
N SER A 129 9.17 -3.34 -9.74
CA SER A 129 10.16 -2.30 -10.06
C SER A 129 9.47 -1.06 -10.63
N PHE A 130 9.84 0.10 -10.08
CA PHE A 130 9.21 1.38 -10.38
C PHE A 130 10.26 2.42 -10.78
N SER A 131 9.86 3.47 -11.49
CA SER A 131 10.79 4.52 -11.90
C SER A 131 10.07 5.79 -12.32
N ASN A 132 10.68 6.92 -12.04
CA ASN A 132 10.29 8.24 -12.54
C ASN A 132 11.05 8.65 -13.82
N GLU A 133 11.98 7.80 -14.31
CA GLU A 133 12.84 8.12 -15.44
C GLU A 133 12.13 7.98 -16.77
N TYR A 134 12.37 8.97 -17.67
CA TYR A 134 11.90 8.93 -19.05
C TYR A 134 12.44 7.69 -19.78
N GLY A 135 11.59 7.05 -20.58
CA GLY A 135 11.99 5.86 -21.35
C GLY A 135 12.18 4.58 -20.52
N SER A 136 12.00 4.60 -19.20
CA SER A 136 12.12 3.41 -18.34
C SER A 136 11.09 2.33 -18.65
N TYR A 137 9.94 2.70 -19.22
CA TYR A 137 8.76 1.84 -19.40
C TYR A 137 8.27 1.17 -18.12
N LYS A 138 8.59 1.78 -16.98
CA LYS A 138 8.13 1.36 -15.65
C LYS A 138 6.98 2.26 -15.18
N SER A 139 6.08 1.71 -14.40
CA SER A 139 5.12 2.50 -13.63
C SER A 139 5.84 3.29 -12.54
N SER A 140 5.25 4.38 -12.07
CA SER A 140 5.69 5.13 -10.90
C SER A 140 4.68 4.97 -9.79
N LEU A 141 5.12 5.02 -8.55
CA LEU A 141 4.28 4.96 -7.34
C LEU A 141 3.80 6.36 -6.94
N GLY A 142 3.00 6.42 -5.87
CA GLY A 142 2.70 7.65 -5.17
C GLY A 142 1.39 8.32 -5.58
N PHE A 143 1.26 9.58 -5.17
CA PHE A 143 0.05 10.38 -5.37
C PHE A 143 0.07 11.18 -6.66
N TYR A 144 -1.11 11.24 -7.28
CA TYR A 144 -1.37 12.01 -8.50
C TYR A 144 -2.65 12.82 -8.37
N LEU A 145 -2.71 13.95 -9.08
CA LEU A 145 -3.97 14.57 -9.46
C LEU A 145 -4.35 14.19 -10.89
N THR A 146 -5.61 13.89 -11.08
CA THR A 146 -6.15 13.68 -12.42
C THR A 146 -6.39 15.03 -13.09
N ALA A 147 -5.97 15.16 -14.35
CA ALA A 147 -6.11 16.39 -15.09
C ALA A 147 -7.20 16.31 -16.19
N SER A 148 -6.93 16.92 -17.35
CA SER A 148 -7.81 16.88 -18.50
C SER A 148 -7.69 15.57 -19.29
N THR A 149 -8.65 15.34 -20.14
CA THR A 149 -8.67 14.23 -21.10
C THR A 149 -8.29 14.68 -22.49
N TYR A 150 -7.84 13.75 -23.32
CA TYR A 150 -7.59 13.97 -24.73
C TYR A 150 -7.85 12.70 -25.53
N GLN A 151 -8.00 12.85 -26.87
CA GLN A 151 -8.00 11.73 -27.80
C GLN A 151 -6.60 11.60 -28.40
N GLY A 152 -5.97 10.44 -28.18
CA GLY A 152 -4.63 10.18 -28.66
C GLY A 152 -4.49 8.78 -29.26
N LYS A 153 -3.26 8.32 -29.42
CA LYS A 153 -2.95 6.99 -29.98
C LYS A 153 -3.60 5.84 -29.19
N ASN A 154 -3.77 6.02 -27.89
CA ASN A 154 -4.42 5.05 -26.99
C ASN A 154 -5.93 5.31 -26.83
N GLY A 155 -6.53 6.13 -27.71
CA GLY A 155 -7.92 6.55 -27.59
C GLY A 155 -8.14 7.59 -26.50
N TYR A 156 -9.31 7.57 -25.88
CA TYR A 156 -9.69 8.47 -24.80
C TYR A 156 -8.83 8.23 -23.56
N SER A 157 -8.02 9.21 -23.23
CA SER A 157 -6.97 9.12 -22.22
C SER A 157 -7.06 10.26 -21.21
N LEU A 158 -6.67 9.98 -19.95
CA LEU A 158 -6.67 10.92 -18.85
C LEU A 158 -5.24 11.22 -18.41
N ILE A 159 -4.87 12.49 -18.43
CA ILE A 159 -3.54 12.96 -17.98
C ILE A 159 -3.43 12.87 -16.48
N LEU A 160 -2.26 12.47 -16.00
CA LEU A 160 -1.90 12.38 -14.59
C LEU A 160 -0.77 13.35 -14.26
N ASP A 161 -0.96 14.15 -13.21
CA ASP A 161 0.06 15.01 -12.61
C ASP A 161 0.59 14.35 -11.34
N GLY A 162 1.86 13.94 -11.37
CA GLY A 162 2.52 13.39 -10.20
C GLY A 162 2.84 14.46 -9.17
N LEU A 163 2.61 14.18 -7.89
CA LEU A 163 2.72 15.14 -6.81
C LEU A 163 4.00 14.99 -5.98
N GLU A 164 4.78 13.93 -6.21
CA GLU A 164 5.91 13.56 -5.37
C GLU A 164 7.23 13.66 -6.13
N LYS A 165 8.05 14.65 -5.70
CA LYS A 165 9.35 14.94 -6.31
C LYS A 165 10.28 13.72 -6.28
N GLY A 166 10.86 13.38 -7.43
CA GLY A 166 11.75 12.23 -7.58
C GLY A 166 11.03 10.89 -7.74
N ILE A 167 9.74 10.80 -7.42
CA ILE A 167 8.96 9.56 -7.43
C ILE A 167 8.03 9.48 -8.65
N ASN A 168 7.29 10.57 -8.93
CA ASN A 168 6.33 10.60 -10.04
C ASN A 168 6.13 12.00 -10.65
N ASP A 169 6.84 13.02 -10.18
CA ASP A 169 6.70 14.41 -10.66
C ASP A 169 6.95 14.58 -12.15
N ARG A 170 7.63 13.63 -12.81
CA ARG A 170 7.82 13.61 -14.26
C ARG A 170 6.71 12.85 -15.03
N ALA A 171 5.62 12.48 -14.37
CA ALA A 171 4.54 11.70 -14.97
C ALA A 171 3.98 12.36 -16.24
N ARG A 172 3.72 13.66 -16.21
CA ARG A 172 3.22 14.42 -17.37
C ARG A 172 4.24 14.44 -18.51
N GLU A 173 5.51 14.72 -18.25
CA GLU A 173 6.62 14.69 -19.21
C GLU A 173 6.75 13.31 -19.86
N ARG A 174 6.60 12.25 -19.08
CA ARG A 174 6.65 10.85 -19.50
C ARG A 174 5.38 10.38 -20.22
N ALA A 175 4.37 11.24 -20.37
CA ALA A 175 3.06 10.92 -20.93
C ALA A 175 2.36 9.74 -20.21
N ILE A 176 2.48 9.69 -18.88
CA ILE A 176 1.76 8.70 -18.04
C ILE A 176 0.30 9.13 -17.95
N VAL A 177 -0.59 8.26 -18.41
CA VAL A 177 -2.04 8.53 -18.51
C VAL A 177 -2.84 7.28 -18.12
N VAL A 178 -4.09 7.47 -17.69
CA VAL A 178 -5.06 6.35 -17.65
C VAL A 178 -5.69 6.20 -19.03
N HIS A 179 -5.69 4.99 -19.57
CA HIS A 179 -6.32 4.70 -20.87
C HIS A 179 -6.88 3.28 -20.93
N GLY A 180 -7.76 3.04 -21.88
CA GLY A 180 -8.25 1.70 -22.19
C GLY A 180 -7.27 0.93 -23.07
N ALA A 181 -7.18 -0.40 -22.86
CA ALA A 181 -6.36 -1.24 -23.74
C ALA A 181 -6.93 -2.65 -23.84
N ALA A 182 -6.88 -3.24 -25.02
CA ALA A 182 -7.30 -4.63 -25.24
C ALA A 182 -6.44 -5.61 -24.41
N TYR A 183 -5.15 -5.33 -24.25
CA TYR A 183 -4.24 -6.16 -23.45
C TYR A 183 -4.49 -6.09 -21.93
N ALA A 184 -5.34 -5.18 -21.47
CA ALA A 184 -5.79 -5.07 -20.08
C ALA A 184 -7.15 -5.75 -19.83
N ASP A 185 -7.72 -6.41 -20.82
CA ASP A 185 -8.97 -7.14 -20.69
C ASP A 185 -8.77 -8.46 -19.90
N PRO A 186 -9.69 -8.86 -19.01
CA PRO A 186 -9.62 -10.11 -18.27
C PRO A 186 -9.49 -11.37 -19.15
N SER A 187 -9.93 -11.34 -20.41
CA SER A 187 -9.74 -12.45 -21.35
C SER A 187 -8.27 -12.76 -21.62
N VAL A 188 -7.40 -11.75 -21.57
CA VAL A 188 -5.95 -11.90 -21.74
C VAL A 188 -5.35 -12.72 -20.59
N ILE A 189 -5.88 -12.60 -19.38
CA ILE A 189 -5.46 -13.39 -18.21
C ILE A 189 -5.74 -14.87 -18.48
N ARG A 190 -6.93 -15.20 -18.99
CA ARG A 190 -7.30 -16.61 -19.30
C ARG A 190 -6.42 -17.22 -20.37
N ALA A 191 -5.98 -16.43 -21.35
CA ALA A 191 -5.14 -16.88 -22.46
C ALA A 191 -3.65 -16.97 -22.10
N GLY A 192 -3.14 -16.04 -21.28
CA GLY A 192 -1.69 -15.85 -21.05
C GLY A 192 -1.26 -15.83 -19.58
N GLY A 193 -2.14 -16.16 -18.62
CA GLY A 193 -1.83 -16.23 -17.18
C GLY A 193 -1.60 -14.86 -16.51
N ARG A 194 -1.68 -13.73 -17.25
CA ARG A 194 -1.52 -12.37 -16.75
C ARG A 194 -2.10 -11.35 -17.74
N LEU A 195 -2.24 -10.11 -17.32
CA LEU A 195 -2.50 -9.01 -18.25
C LEU A 195 -1.29 -8.72 -19.15
N GLY A 196 -1.55 -8.07 -20.28
CA GLY A 196 -0.52 -7.36 -21.03
C GLY A 196 0.05 -6.20 -20.22
N ARG A 197 1.00 -5.46 -20.80
CA ARG A 197 1.76 -4.41 -20.09
C ARG A 197 1.88 -3.16 -20.94
N SER A 198 1.80 -2.01 -20.29
CA SER A 198 1.96 -0.69 -20.90
C SER A 198 3.43 -0.25 -20.98
N PHE A 199 3.67 1.00 -21.35
CA PHE A 199 4.97 1.66 -21.23
C PHE A 199 5.08 2.52 -19.95
N GLY A 200 4.30 2.16 -18.90
CA GLY A 200 4.30 2.83 -17.61
C GLY A 200 2.90 3.24 -17.15
N CYS A 201 1.98 3.46 -18.09
CA CYS A 201 0.61 3.89 -17.83
C CYS A 201 -0.20 2.85 -17.06
N PRO A 202 -1.10 3.25 -16.14
CA PRO A 202 -2.17 2.38 -15.68
C PRO A 202 -3.20 2.19 -16.81
N ALA A 203 -3.22 0.99 -17.42
CA ALA A 203 -4.16 0.67 -18.50
C ALA A 203 -5.27 -0.25 -17.96
N VAL A 204 -6.51 0.10 -18.28
CA VAL A 204 -7.72 -0.60 -17.82
C VAL A 204 -8.43 -1.32 -18.97
N PRO A 205 -9.34 -2.25 -18.71
CA PRO A 205 -10.18 -2.85 -19.73
C PRO A 205 -10.86 -1.78 -20.60
N GLN A 206 -10.86 -1.98 -21.92
CA GLN A 206 -11.32 -0.95 -22.87
C GLN A 206 -12.78 -0.52 -22.63
N LYS A 207 -13.65 -1.47 -22.29
CA LYS A 207 -15.07 -1.20 -21.95
C LYS A 207 -15.25 -0.35 -20.70
N LEU A 208 -14.31 -0.46 -19.73
CA LEU A 208 -14.35 0.28 -18.49
C LEU A 208 -13.74 1.69 -18.62
N SER A 209 -12.84 1.91 -19.58
CA SER A 209 -11.99 3.10 -19.62
C SER A 209 -12.79 4.41 -19.64
N ARG A 210 -13.80 4.53 -20.51
CA ARG A 210 -14.59 5.77 -20.60
C ARG A 210 -15.36 6.07 -19.34
N PRO A 211 -16.24 5.19 -18.79
CA PRO A 211 -16.99 5.49 -17.56
C PRO A 211 -16.06 5.76 -16.37
N LEU A 212 -14.95 5.03 -16.24
CA LEU A 212 -13.98 5.26 -15.18
C LEU A 212 -13.30 6.64 -15.34
N ILE A 213 -12.78 6.97 -16.53
CA ILE A 213 -12.13 8.26 -16.80
C ILE A 213 -13.09 9.42 -16.55
N ASP A 214 -14.33 9.31 -17.01
CA ASP A 214 -15.35 10.37 -16.83
C ASP A 214 -15.67 10.60 -15.36
N THR A 215 -15.61 9.58 -14.53
CA THR A 215 -15.79 9.68 -13.08
C THR A 215 -14.61 10.37 -12.41
N ILE A 216 -13.37 9.97 -12.74
CA ILE A 216 -12.19 10.42 -12.00
C ILE A 216 -11.51 11.66 -12.57
N LYS A 217 -11.77 12.10 -13.81
CA LYS A 217 -11.14 13.28 -14.45
C LYS A 217 -11.41 14.59 -13.71
N GLY A 218 -10.48 15.55 -13.82
CA GLY A 218 -10.69 16.93 -13.40
C GLY A 218 -10.46 17.18 -11.92
N GLY A 219 -9.40 16.62 -11.35
CA GLY A 219 -8.90 16.95 -10.02
C GLY A 219 -9.29 15.97 -8.92
N SER A 220 -9.54 14.69 -9.25
CA SER A 220 -9.59 13.64 -8.23
C SER A 220 -8.17 13.20 -7.84
N VAL A 221 -8.06 12.56 -6.69
CA VAL A 221 -6.79 11.97 -6.20
C VAL A 221 -6.68 10.54 -6.69
N MET A 222 -5.49 10.17 -7.20
CA MET A 222 -5.12 8.78 -7.45
C MET A 222 -3.88 8.44 -6.65
N TYR A 223 -3.87 7.27 -6.02
CA TYR A 223 -2.71 6.73 -5.32
C TYR A 223 -2.33 5.37 -5.88
N ILE A 224 -1.06 5.23 -6.24
CA ILE A 224 -0.49 3.97 -6.73
C ILE A 224 0.44 3.42 -5.65
N TYR A 225 0.01 2.33 -5.05
CA TYR A 225 0.67 1.65 -3.94
C TYR A 225 1.45 0.42 -4.42
N ALA A 226 2.60 0.17 -3.80
CA ALA A 226 3.27 -1.12 -3.77
C ALA A 226 3.96 -1.31 -2.41
N ALA A 227 4.05 -2.54 -1.94
CA ALA A 227 4.75 -2.87 -0.71
C ALA A 227 6.27 -2.95 -0.98
N THR A 228 6.90 -1.83 -1.34
CA THR A 228 8.35 -1.74 -1.59
C THR A 228 9.02 -0.88 -0.54
N PRO A 229 10.19 -1.31 0.01
CA PRO A 229 10.90 -0.55 1.04
C PRO A 229 11.26 0.87 0.60
N GLU A 230 11.62 1.07 -0.67
CA GLU A 230 12.03 2.37 -1.20
C GLU A 230 10.92 3.43 -1.17
N TYR A 231 9.66 3.01 -1.12
CA TYR A 231 8.53 3.93 -1.05
C TYR A 231 7.93 4.06 0.35
N LEU A 232 8.20 3.07 1.22
CA LEU A 232 7.65 3.03 2.58
C LEU A 232 8.58 3.69 3.61
N ALA A 233 9.81 4.02 3.22
CA ALA A 233 10.80 4.73 4.02
C ALA A 233 10.59 6.24 3.93
#